data_c97b5107284fb5f43928ebf115acf1f7
#
_entry.id   c97b5107284fb5f43928ebf115acf1f7
#
_cell.length_a   1.000
_cell.length_b   1.000
_cell.length_c   1.000
_cell.angle_alpha   90.00
_cell.angle_beta   90.00
_cell.angle_gamma   90.00
#
_symmetry.space_group_name_H-M   'P 1'
#
loop_
_entity.id
_entity.type
_entity.pdbx_description
1 polymer ?
#
loop_
_entity_poly.entity_id
_entity_poly.type
_entity_poly.pdbx_seq_one_letter_code
_entity_poly.pdbx_strand_id
1 'polypeptide(L)'
;MNRFIPFSKKQLAVLNWWCNGSDVKNKNGIICDGAVRSGKTLCMGISFICWSFYAFCDTSFAICGKTISSLRRNVITPLLPTLKELGFSVDYRISRNMVTISRGNVTNRYYLFGGRDESSASLIQGMTLGGVMLDEVALMPRSFVEQAVARCSLENSKYFFNCNPEHPYHWFYMEWIKKAKEKNVLYIHFTMDDNPSLSESVKKRYKSLYSGAFYERFIEGKWVTAQGLVYPMFSPERHIKRCDGGFSRYYLSCDYGTVNPFSLGLWGECDGKWYRLDEYYYSGR
;
A
#
# COMPACT_ATOMS: atom_id res chain seq x y z
N MET A 1 25.41 -7.80 -23.94
CA MET A 1 25.15 -6.39 -23.61
C MET A 1 23.72 -6.26 -23.16
N ASN A 2 23.46 -5.95 -21.89
CA ASN A 2 22.12 -5.62 -21.42
C ASN A 2 21.73 -4.29 -22.06
N ARG A 3 20.74 -4.32 -22.96
CA ARG A 3 20.21 -3.13 -23.60
C ARG A 3 19.48 -2.30 -22.53
N PHE A 4 19.95 -1.09 -22.28
CA PHE A 4 19.24 -0.17 -21.38
C PHE A 4 17.82 0.07 -21.94
N ILE A 5 16.81 -0.22 -21.12
CA ILE A 5 15.41 0.06 -21.46
C ILE A 5 15.00 1.32 -20.69
N PRO A 6 14.60 2.40 -21.38
CA PRO A 6 14.26 3.65 -20.72
C PRO A 6 13.03 3.49 -19.83
N PHE A 7 12.98 4.24 -18.74
CA PHE A 7 11.81 4.29 -17.87
C PHE A 7 10.59 4.88 -18.59
N SER A 8 9.41 4.40 -18.24
CA SER A 8 8.15 5.02 -18.73
C SER A 8 7.94 6.40 -18.10
N LYS A 9 7.02 7.20 -18.66
CA LYS A 9 6.68 8.52 -18.13
C LYS A 9 6.23 8.45 -16.65
N LYS A 10 5.43 7.45 -16.27
CA LYS A 10 4.99 7.27 -14.89
C LYS A 10 6.13 6.85 -13.96
N GLN A 11 7.03 5.97 -14.43
CA GLN A 11 8.24 5.60 -13.68
C GLN A 11 9.15 6.81 -13.46
N LEU A 12 9.36 7.65 -14.48
CA LEU A 12 10.10 8.90 -14.34
C LEU A 12 9.42 9.87 -13.37
N ALA A 13 8.09 9.96 -13.40
CA ALA A 13 7.36 10.77 -12.43
C ALA A 13 7.59 10.30 -11.00
N VAL A 14 7.62 8.97 -10.75
CA VAL A 14 7.97 8.42 -9.43
C VAL A 14 9.41 8.75 -9.02
N LEU A 15 10.35 8.74 -9.95
CA LEU A 15 11.76 9.01 -9.65
C LEU A 15 12.03 10.50 -9.33
N ASN A 16 11.26 11.42 -9.93
CA ASN A 16 11.60 12.84 -9.96
C ASN A 16 10.60 13.76 -9.23
N TRP A 17 9.50 13.25 -8.65
CA TRP A 17 8.44 14.08 -8.08
C TRP A 17 8.90 15.04 -6.97
N TRP A 18 9.93 14.68 -6.24
CA TRP A 18 10.52 15.44 -5.12
C TRP A 18 11.65 16.40 -5.55
N CYS A 19 12.08 16.36 -6.80
CA CYS A 19 13.18 17.20 -7.32
C CYS A 19 12.75 18.66 -7.43
N ASN A 20 13.72 19.59 -7.36
CA ASN A 20 13.48 21.05 -7.42
C ASN A 20 12.73 21.53 -8.67
N GLY A 21 12.87 20.87 -9.80
CA GLY A 21 12.15 21.19 -11.04
C GLY A 21 10.74 20.60 -11.13
N SER A 22 10.24 19.94 -10.09
CA SER A 22 8.91 19.31 -10.10
C SER A 22 7.85 20.21 -9.47
N ASP A 23 6.73 20.42 -10.16
CA ASP A 23 5.57 21.17 -9.66
C ASP A 23 4.92 20.53 -8.44
N VAL A 24 5.20 19.23 -8.20
CA VAL A 24 4.64 18.44 -7.10
C VAL A 24 5.64 18.19 -5.96
N LYS A 25 6.81 18.83 -5.97
CA LYS A 25 7.86 18.62 -4.95
C LYS A 25 7.40 18.87 -3.51
N ASN A 26 6.43 19.78 -3.32
CA ASN A 26 5.89 20.16 -2.02
C ASN A 26 4.80 19.21 -1.49
N LYS A 27 4.53 18.12 -2.20
CA LYS A 27 3.62 17.07 -1.69
C LYS A 27 4.22 16.36 -0.49
N ASN A 28 3.36 15.98 0.46
CA ASN A 28 3.76 15.25 1.67
C ASN A 28 4.18 13.81 1.39
N GLY A 29 3.77 13.25 0.26
CA GLY A 29 4.09 11.88 -0.11
C GLY A 29 3.60 11.50 -1.49
N ILE A 30 3.84 10.24 -1.84
CA ILE A 30 3.40 9.64 -3.10
C ILE A 30 2.70 8.30 -2.85
N ILE A 31 1.62 8.06 -3.59
CA ILE A 31 0.93 6.78 -3.65
C ILE A 31 1.07 6.24 -5.08
N CYS A 32 1.65 5.05 -5.22
CA CYS A 32 1.67 4.29 -6.46
C CYS A 32 0.84 3.03 -6.28
N ASP A 33 -0.31 2.96 -6.90
CA ASP A 33 -1.13 1.75 -6.93
C ASP A 33 -1.20 1.16 -8.34
N GLY A 34 -1.79 0.00 -8.47
CA GLY A 34 -2.12 -0.56 -9.78
C GLY A 34 -1.56 -1.97 -10.01
N ALA A 35 -1.45 -2.33 -11.29
CA ALA A 35 -1.17 -3.67 -11.77
C ALA A 35 0.13 -4.28 -11.22
N VAL A 36 0.14 -5.62 -11.13
CA VAL A 36 1.36 -6.37 -10.83
C VAL A 36 2.39 -6.20 -11.96
N ARG A 37 3.68 -6.35 -11.64
CA ARG A 37 4.79 -6.25 -12.61
C ARG A 37 4.90 -4.91 -13.36
N SER A 38 4.27 -3.85 -12.89
CA SER A 38 4.36 -2.51 -13.51
C SER A 38 5.67 -1.75 -13.17
N GLY A 39 6.53 -2.31 -12.33
CA GLY A 39 7.82 -1.70 -11.96
C GLY A 39 7.75 -0.69 -10.82
N LYS A 40 6.60 -0.54 -10.16
CA LYS A 40 6.37 0.40 -9.05
C LYS A 40 7.40 0.28 -7.94
N THR A 41 7.57 -0.94 -7.39
CA THR A 41 8.40 -1.21 -6.21
C THR A 41 9.85 -0.76 -6.37
N LEU A 42 10.49 -1.10 -7.49
CA LEU A 42 11.89 -0.72 -7.73
C LEU A 42 12.05 0.79 -7.91
N CYS A 43 11.20 1.41 -8.74
CA CYS A 43 11.24 2.87 -8.96
C CYS A 43 10.97 3.63 -7.64
N MET A 44 10.02 3.15 -6.83
CA MET A 44 9.70 3.71 -5.52
C MET A 44 10.90 3.60 -4.56
N GLY A 45 11.56 2.43 -4.50
CA GLY A 45 12.74 2.22 -3.67
C GLY A 45 13.90 3.13 -4.06
N ILE A 46 14.21 3.24 -5.36
CA ILE A 46 15.25 4.15 -5.86
C ILE A 46 14.89 5.60 -5.51
N SER A 47 13.65 6.01 -5.79
CA SER A 47 13.16 7.36 -5.49
C SER A 47 13.28 7.70 -4.01
N PHE A 48 12.87 6.78 -3.13
CA PHE A 48 12.95 6.95 -1.67
C PHE A 48 14.39 7.15 -1.18
N ILE A 49 15.31 6.32 -1.65
CA ILE A 49 16.72 6.45 -1.26
C ILE A 49 17.32 7.74 -1.83
N CYS A 50 17.12 8.04 -3.11
CA CYS A 50 17.68 9.28 -3.71
C CYS A 50 17.12 10.54 -3.04
N TRP A 51 15.81 10.59 -2.75
CA TRP A 51 15.20 11.68 -2.01
C TRP A 51 15.78 11.83 -0.59
N SER A 52 15.95 10.72 0.14
CA SER A 52 16.47 10.78 1.50
C SER A 52 17.91 11.31 1.56
N PHE A 53 18.72 11.03 0.54
CA PHE A 53 20.07 11.59 0.40
C PHE A 53 20.09 13.06 -0.02
N TYR A 54 19.07 13.48 -0.77
CA TYR A 54 18.90 14.89 -1.13
C TYR A 54 18.49 15.73 0.07
N ALA A 55 17.62 15.23 0.93
CA ALA A 55 16.98 16.00 2.00
C ALA A 55 17.64 15.85 3.37
N PHE A 56 18.39 14.75 3.64
CA PHE A 56 18.84 14.39 4.98
C PHE A 56 20.24 13.78 5.00
N CYS A 57 20.93 13.99 6.14
CA CYS A 57 22.17 13.32 6.50
C CYS A 57 22.05 12.78 7.93
N ASP A 58 22.68 11.64 8.21
CA ASP A 58 22.70 10.96 9.52
C ASP A 58 21.29 10.72 10.12
N THR A 59 20.33 10.45 9.26
CA THR A 59 18.92 10.35 9.63
C THR A 59 18.41 8.89 9.51
N SER A 60 17.41 8.58 10.33
CA SER A 60 16.73 7.29 10.35
C SER A 60 15.48 7.31 9.48
N PHE A 61 15.27 6.22 8.75
CA PHE A 61 14.13 5.98 7.86
C PHE A 61 13.53 4.60 8.14
N ALA A 62 12.30 4.37 7.71
CA ALA A 62 11.71 3.05 7.76
C ALA A 62 11.33 2.55 6.35
N ILE A 63 11.57 1.26 6.10
CA ILE A 63 11.05 0.53 4.95
C ILE A 63 10.20 -0.60 5.50
N CYS A 64 8.91 -0.59 5.18
CA CYS A 64 7.92 -1.48 5.75
C CYS A 64 7.32 -2.41 4.68
N GLY A 65 7.05 -3.65 5.04
CA GLY A 65 6.34 -4.63 4.22
C GLY A 65 5.36 -5.43 5.07
N LYS A 66 4.52 -6.28 4.46
CA LYS A 66 3.62 -7.16 5.21
C LYS A 66 4.37 -8.05 6.20
N THR A 67 5.50 -8.59 5.77
CA THR A 67 6.45 -9.33 6.64
C THR A 67 7.88 -8.93 6.29
N ILE A 68 8.80 -9.05 7.26
CA ILE A 68 10.22 -8.78 6.99
C ILE A 68 10.77 -9.70 5.90
N SER A 69 10.35 -10.97 5.86
CA SER A 69 10.80 -11.94 4.85
C SER A 69 10.35 -11.56 3.44
N SER A 70 9.08 -11.15 3.25
CA SER A 70 8.59 -10.68 1.96
C SER A 70 9.26 -9.35 1.56
N LEU A 71 9.42 -8.43 2.51
CA LEU A 71 10.12 -7.15 2.28
C LEU A 71 11.56 -7.36 1.80
N ARG A 72 12.31 -8.24 2.45
CA ARG A 72 13.67 -8.59 2.04
C ARG A 72 13.70 -9.11 0.61
N ARG A 73 12.87 -10.12 0.31
CA ARG A 73 12.82 -10.76 -1.00
C ARG A 73 12.36 -9.82 -2.11
N ASN A 74 11.30 -9.05 -1.86
CA ASN A 74 10.61 -8.30 -2.91
C ASN A 74 11.18 -6.89 -3.12
N VAL A 75 11.75 -6.28 -2.07
CA VAL A 75 12.24 -4.89 -2.09
C VAL A 75 13.74 -4.84 -1.93
N ILE A 76 14.28 -5.36 -0.82
CA ILE A 76 15.68 -5.14 -0.45
C ILE A 76 16.62 -5.86 -1.41
N THR A 77 16.40 -7.15 -1.67
CA THR A 77 17.25 -7.96 -2.56
C THR A 77 17.40 -7.36 -3.95
N PRO A 78 16.36 -6.90 -4.66
CA PRO A 78 16.54 -6.26 -5.97
C PRO A 78 17.05 -4.80 -5.89
N LEU A 79 16.79 -4.09 -4.80
CA LEU A 79 17.16 -2.68 -4.66
C LEU A 79 18.67 -2.49 -4.41
N LEU A 80 19.27 -3.30 -3.52
CA LEU A 80 20.66 -3.09 -3.09
C LEU A 80 21.69 -3.18 -4.23
N PRO A 81 21.63 -4.13 -5.19
CA PRO A 81 22.52 -4.15 -6.34
C PRO A 81 22.40 -2.88 -7.19
N THR A 82 21.16 -2.44 -7.45
CA THR A 82 20.91 -1.21 -8.23
C THR A 82 21.50 0.02 -7.54
N LEU A 83 21.39 0.13 -6.21
CA LEU A 83 22.01 1.24 -5.47
C LEU A 83 23.53 1.22 -5.57
N LYS A 84 24.15 0.04 -5.53
CA LYS A 84 25.61 -0.08 -5.73
C LYS A 84 26.04 0.37 -7.12
N GLU A 85 25.29 -0.01 -8.16
CA GLU A 85 25.51 0.48 -9.54
C GLU A 85 25.36 2.00 -9.66
N LEU A 86 24.49 2.61 -8.86
CA LEU A 86 24.31 4.06 -8.75
C LEU A 86 25.39 4.74 -7.87
N GLY A 87 26.39 4.01 -7.39
CA GLY A 87 27.51 4.55 -6.62
C GLY A 87 27.25 4.72 -5.12
N PHE A 88 26.23 4.04 -4.57
CA PHE A 88 26.03 4.01 -3.12
C PHE A 88 26.81 2.85 -2.49
N SER A 89 27.39 3.11 -1.32
CA SER A 89 27.92 2.08 -0.43
C SER A 89 26.80 1.56 0.47
N VAL A 90 26.69 0.23 0.63
CA VAL A 90 25.60 -0.43 1.34
C VAL A 90 26.14 -1.41 2.35
N ASP A 91 25.82 -1.23 3.65
CA ASP A 91 26.03 -2.17 4.75
C ASP A 91 24.69 -2.71 5.23
N TYR A 92 24.41 -3.98 4.95
CA TYR A 92 23.16 -4.63 5.33
C TYR A 92 23.35 -5.57 6.52
N ARG A 93 22.84 -5.18 7.69
CA ARG A 93 22.87 -5.95 8.92
C ARG A 93 21.58 -6.73 9.12
N ILE A 94 21.55 -7.95 8.61
CA ILE A 94 20.36 -8.82 8.60
C ILE A 94 19.81 -9.06 10.01
N SER A 95 20.69 -9.32 10.99
CA SER A 95 20.29 -9.57 12.40
C SER A 95 19.63 -8.37 13.08
N ARG A 96 19.93 -7.16 12.61
CA ARG A 96 19.36 -5.89 13.12
C ARG A 96 18.20 -5.37 12.28
N ASN A 97 17.82 -6.06 11.22
CA ASN A 97 16.83 -5.56 10.24
C ASN A 97 17.13 -4.13 9.78
N MET A 98 18.39 -3.80 9.49
CA MET A 98 18.83 -2.45 9.20
C MET A 98 19.78 -2.44 8.01
N VAL A 99 19.60 -1.47 7.13
CA VAL A 99 20.52 -1.15 6.02
C VAL A 99 21.09 0.24 6.27
N THR A 100 22.41 0.35 6.31
CA THR A 100 23.10 1.63 6.29
C THR A 100 23.55 1.90 4.86
N ILE A 101 23.22 3.06 4.33
CA ILE A 101 23.57 3.47 2.98
C ILE A 101 24.39 4.77 3.07
N SER A 102 25.48 4.85 2.31
CA SER A 102 26.37 6.01 2.29
C SER A 102 26.71 6.39 0.86
N ARG A 103 26.88 7.70 0.61
CA ARG A 103 27.40 8.25 -0.65
C ARG A 103 28.06 9.60 -0.37
N GLY A 104 29.35 9.71 -0.71
CA GLY A 104 30.16 10.87 -0.29
C GLY A 104 30.16 11.01 1.23
N ASN A 105 29.81 12.19 1.73
CA ASN A 105 29.75 12.49 3.16
C ASN A 105 28.37 12.27 3.80
N VAL A 106 27.40 11.77 3.02
CA VAL A 106 26.05 11.51 3.53
C VAL A 106 25.90 10.03 3.86
N THR A 107 25.38 9.77 5.06
CA THR A 107 25.03 8.42 5.54
C THR A 107 23.67 8.44 6.19
N ASN A 108 22.80 7.49 5.81
CA ASN A 108 21.47 7.33 6.37
C ASN A 108 21.21 5.87 6.77
N ARG A 109 20.32 5.66 7.73
CA ARG A 109 19.96 4.34 8.29
C ARG A 109 18.52 4.00 7.95
N TYR A 110 18.27 2.80 7.43
CA TYR A 110 16.96 2.31 7.02
C TYR A 110 16.61 1.07 7.82
N TYR A 111 15.61 1.20 8.68
CA TYR A 111 15.10 0.11 9.50
C TYR A 111 13.98 -0.63 8.76
N LEU A 112 14.03 -1.96 8.80
CA LEU A 112 13.08 -2.82 8.12
C LEU A 112 12.03 -3.35 9.10
N PHE A 113 10.76 -3.11 8.80
CA PHE A 113 9.64 -3.53 9.64
C PHE A 113 8.65 -4.40 8.88
N GLY A 114 8.03 -5.35 9.59
CA GLY A 114 6.88 -6.13 9.12
C GLY A 114 5.61 -5.64 9.79
N GLY A 115 4.63 -5.18 9.00
CA GLY A 115 3.29 -4.82 9.48
C GLY A 115 2.33 -6.00 9.34
N ARG A 116 2.53 -7.07 10.14
CA ARG A 116 1.77 -8.31 10.01
C ARG A 116 0.36 -8.19 10.60
N ASP A 117 0.26 -7.59 11.76
CA ASP A 117 -0.93 -7.49 12.60
C ASP A 117 -0.93 -6.18 13.40
N GLU A 118 -1.97 -5.93 14.18
CA GLU A 118 -2.15 -4.71 14.96
C GLU A 118 -1.02 -4.49 16.00
N SER A 119 -0.44 -5.57 16.54
CA SER A 119 0.66 -5.48 17.51
C SER A 119 1.95 -4.93 16.88
N SER A 120 2.08 -5.05 15.58
CA SER A 120 3.26 -4.55 14.82
C SER A 120 3.43 -3.05 14.93
N ALA A 121 2.38 -2.28 15.26
CA ALA A 121 2.44 -0.84 15.47
C ALA A 121 3.43 -0.45 16.59
N SER A 122 3.60 -1.31 17.61
CA SER A 122 4.54 -1.08 18.70
C SER A 122 6.01 -1.11 18.26
N LEU A 123 6.34 -1.81 17.18
CA LEU A 123 7.72 -1.96 16.69
C LEU A 123 8.33 -0.64 16.20
N ILE A 124 7.50 0.28 15.69
CA ILE A 124 7.94 1.56 15.14
C ILE A 124 7.70 2.72 16.14
N GLN A 125 7.09 2.41 17.28
CA GLN A 125 6.80 3.39 18.32
C GLN A 125 8.10 3.95 18.92
N GLY A 126 8.11 5.24 19.24
CA GLY A 126 9.27 5.91 19.86
C GLY A 126 10.38 6.33 18.89
N MET A 127 10.28 5.98 17.60
CA MET A 127 11.24 6.43 16.58
C MET A 127 10.91 7.84 16.06
N THR A 128 11.94 8.57 15.64
CA THR A 128 11.83 9.77 14.81
C THR A 128 12.41 9.47 13.44
N LEU A 129 11.61 9.65 12.40
CA LEU A 129 11.95 9.27 11.03
C LEU A 129 11.96 10.48 10.10
N GLY A 130 12.93 10.52 9.17
CA GLY A 130 12.92 11.45 8.04
C GLY A 130 11.87 11.06 6.98
N GLY A 131 11.45 9.81 6.94
CA GLY A 131 10.40 9.34 6.04
C GLY A 131 10.18 7.84 6.13
N VAL A 132 9.13 7.37 5.47
CA VAL A 132 8.75 5.97 5.44
C VAL A 132 8.35 5.52 4.03
N MET A 133 8.81 4.34 3.65
CA MET A 133 8.34 3.62 2.47
C MET A 133 7.57 2.38 2.91
N LEU A 134 6.33 2.23 2.46
CA LEU A 134 5.47 1.09 2.75
C LEU A 134 5.16 0.35 1.44
N ASP A 135 5.74 -0.84 1.30
CA ASP A 135 5.48 -1.74 0.16
C ASP A 135 4.33 -2.70 0.51
N GLU A 136 3.41 -2.88 -0.41
CA GLU A 136 2.16 -3.64 -0.20
C GLU A 136 1.30 -3.05 0.95
N VAL A 137 1.20 -1.72 1.04
CA VAL A 137 0.52 -1.03 2.16
C VAL A 137 -0.93 -1.46 2.36
N ALA A 138 -1.63 -1.87 1.31
CA ALA A 138 -3.00 -2.40 1.41
C ALA A 138 -3.09 -3.71 2.20
N LEU A 139 -2.00 -4.45 2.38
CA LEU A 139 -1.98 -5.67 3.18
C LEU A 139 -1.66 -5.43 4.66
N MET A 140 -1.33 -4.20 5.04
CA MET A 140 -0.95 -3.85 6.41
C MET A 140 -2.15 -3.38 7.23
N PRO A 141 -2.14 -3.59 8.55
CA PRO A 141 -3.14 -3.00 9.45
C PRO A 141 -3.08 -1.47 9.40
N ARG A 142 -4.25 -0.86 9.51
CA ARG A 142 -4.39 0.60 9.53
C ARG A 142 -3.57 1.24 10.64
N SER A 143 -3.64 0.69 11.85
CA SER A 143 -2.90 1.16 13.02
C SER A 143 -1.39 1.22 12.80
N PHE A 144 -0.81 0.20 12.15
CA PHE A 144 0.61 0.18 11.81
C PHE A 144 0.99 1.30 10.83
N VAL A 145 0.20 1.49 9.78
CA VAL A 145 0.45 2.51 8.75
C VAL A 145 0.33 3.92 9.34
N GLU A 146 -0.73 4.18 10.12
CA GLU A 146 -0.93 5.46 10.79
C GLU A 146 0.19 5.76 11.79
N GLN A 147 0.64 4.75 12.55
CA GLN A 147 1.77 4.89 13.46
C GLN A 147 3.08 5.19 12.71
N ALA A 148 3.36 4.51 11.60
CA ALA A 148 4.54 4.75 10.79
C ALA A 148 4.59 6.18 10.21
N VAL A 149 3.46 6.66 9.71
CA VAL A 149 3.31 8.04 9.23
C VAL A 149 3.51 9.06 10.36
N ALA A 150 2.93 8.81 11.54
CA ALA A 150 3.07 9.68 12.71
C ALA A 150 4.53 9.80 13.22
N ARG A 151 5.40 8.85 12.89
CA ARG A 151 6.85 8.94 13.23
C ARG A 151 7.64 9.84 12.30
N CYS A 152 7.11 10.19 11.14
CA CYS A 152 7.74 11.11 10.18
C CYS A 152 7.51 12.56 10.63
N SER A 153 8.20 12.98 11.67
CA SER A 153 8.00 14.28 12.35
C SER A 153 9.11 15.31 12.10
N LEU A 154 10.08 14.98 11.25
CA LEU A 154 11.10 15.92 10.84
C LEU A 154 10.57 16.86 9.74
N GLU A 155 11.11 18.07 9.66
CA GLU A 155 10.84 18.97 8.55
C GLU A 155 11.21 18.28 7.22
N ASN A 156 10.40 18.48 6.19
CA ASN A 156 10.53 17.83 4.86
C ASN A 156 10.34 16.30 4.83
N SER A 157 9.83 15.70 5.90
CA SER A 157 9.49 14.28 5.90
C SER A 157 8.47 13.94 4.80
N LYS A 158 8.61 12.75 4.20
CA LYS A 158 7.72 12.28 3.13
C LYS A 158 7.32 10.82 3.29
N TYR A 159 6.15 10.48 2.73
CA TYR A 159 5.58 9.13 2.74
C TYR A 159 5.58 8.54 1.33
N PHE A 160 6.01 7.29 1.20
CA PHE A 160 6.05 6.56 -0.05
C PHE A 160 5.20 5.30 0.07
N PHE A 161 4.03 5.28 -0.55
CA PHE A 161 3.09 4.16 -0.49
C PHE A 161 3.04 3.42 -1.81
N ASN A 162 3.25 2.11 -1.77
CA ASN A 162 3.11 1.22 -2.91
C ASN A 162 2.13 0.09 -2.59
N CYS A 163 1.19 -0.19 -3.49
CA CYS A 163 0.28 -1.33 -3.34
C CYS A 163 -0.25 -1.85 -4.68
N ASN A 164 -0.77 -3.05 -4.62
CA ASN A 164 -1.72 -3.56 -5.59
C ASN A 164 -3.14 -3.34 -5.05
N PRO A 165 -4.15 -3.19 -5.91
CA PRO A 165 -5.53 -3.00 -5.50
C PRO A 165 -6.08 -4.19 -4.72
N GLU A 166 -6.93 -3.90 -3.76
CA GLU A 166 -7.79 -4.84 -3.04
C GLU A 166 -9.25 -4.59 -3.44
N HIS A 167 -10.19 -4.59 -2.50
CA HIS A 167 -11.59 -4.30 -2.79
C HIS A 167 -11.88 -2.78 -2.69
N PRO A 168 -12.94 -2.27 -3.34
CA PRO A 168 -13.21 -0.83 -3.45
C PRO A 168 -13.58 -0.14 -2.12
N TYR A 169 -13.94 -0.91 -1.09
CA TYR A 169 -14.21 -0.39 0.26
C TYR A 169 -13.02 -0.54 1.20
N HIS A 170 -11.86 -0.89 0.69
CA HIS A 170 -10.66 -1.03 1.51
C HIS A 170 -10.27 0.30 2.15
N TRP A 171 -9.90 0.27 3.44
CA TRP A 171 -9.60 1.47 4.23
C TRP A 171 -8.56 2.38 3.56
N PHE A 172 -7.49 1.80 2.97
CA PHE A 172 -6.44 2.58 2.32
C PHE A 172 -6.95 3.28 1.05
N TYR A 173 -7.82 2.63 0.27
CA TYR A 173 -8.46 3.24 -0.89
C TYR A 173 -9.38 4.41 -0.48
N MET A 174 -10.22 4.20 0.54
CA MET A 174 -11.19 5.19 0.99
C MET A 174 -10.53 6.39 1.67
N GLU A 175 -9.52 6.14 2.54
CA GLU A 175 -8.94 7.17 3.39
C GLU A 175 -7.68 7.84 2.80
N TRP A 176 -6.99 7.18 1.87
CA TRP A 176 -5.76 7.70 1.30
C TRP A 176 -5.88 7.99 -0.20
N ILE A 177 -6.30 7.03 -1.02
CA ILE A 177 -6.32 7.22 -2.48
C ILE A 177 -7.42 8.20 -2.87
N LYS A 178 -8.66 8.02 -2.39
CA LYS A 178 -9.76 8.95 -2.68
C LYS A 178 -9.52 10.36 -2.10
N LYS A 179 -8.80 10.45 -0.98
CA LYS A 179 -8.48 11.71 -0.29
C LYS A 179 -7.06 12.22 -0.58
N ALA A 180 -6.41 11.76 -1.65
CA ALA A 180 -5.02 12.11 -1.94
C ALA A 180 -4.79 13.62 -2.08
N LYS A 181 -5.75 14.37 -2.65
CA LYS A 181 -5.69 15.84 -2.73
C LYS A 181 -5.75 16.50 -1.35
N GLU A 182 -6.68 16.08 -0.49
CA GLU A 182 -6.87 16.59 0.87
C GLU A 182 -5.63 16.34 1.74
N LYS A 183 -5.01 15.17 1.58
CA LYS A 183 -3.78 14.77 2.29
C LYS A 183 -2.51 15.38 1.68
N ASN A 184 -2.63 16.15 0.61
CA ASN A 184 -1.52 16.71 -0.14
C ASN A 184 -0.52 15.64 -0.61
N VAL A 185 -1.01 14.52 -1.17
CA VAL A 185 -0.21 13.40 -1.64
C VAL A 185 -0.34 13.27 -3.16
N LEU A 186 0.77 12.96 -3.85
CA LEU A 186 0.77 12.64 -5.26
C LEU A 186 0.22 11.22 -5.46
N TYR A 187 -0.75 11.06 -6.35
CA TYR A 187 -1.30 9.75 -6.72
C TYR A 187 -0.97 9.40 -8.17
N ILE A 188 -0.38 8.23 -8.37
CA ILE A 188 -0.04 7.69 -9.69
C ILE A 188 -0.56 6.25 -9.79
N HIS A 189 -1.47 6.03 -10.72
CA HIS A 189 -2.00 4.71 -11.04
C HIS A 189 -1.18 4.04 -12.15
N PHE A 190 -0.82 2.75 -11.95
CA PHE A 190 -0.04 1.95 -12.88
C PHE A 190 -0.84 0.80 -13.47
N THR A 191 -0.69 0.59 -14.76
CA THR A 191 -1.09 -0.63 -15.46
C THR A 191 0.14 -1.48 -15.78
N MET A 192 -0.05 -2.71 -16.24
CA MET A 192 1.07 -3.57 -16.66
C MET A 192 1.82 -2.98 -17.87
N ASP A 193 1.14 -2.21 -18.72
CA ASP A 193 1.72 -1.60 -19.91
C ASP A 193 2.68 -0.45 -19.58
N ASP A 194 2.64 0.09 -18.37
CA ASP A 194 3.57 1.11 -17.89
C ASP A 194 4.98 0.59 -17.59
N ASN A 195 5.23 -0.74 -17.73
CA ASN A 195 6.55 -1.32 -17.58
C ASN A 195 7.19 -1.65 -18.93
N PRO A 196 8.09 -0.83 -19.46
CA PRO A 196 8.76 -1.09 -20.74
C PRO A 196 9.72 -2.27 -20.69
N SER A 197 10.11 -2.75 -19.50
CA SER A 197 11.00 -3.91 -19.34
C SER A 197 10.29 -5.25 -19.55
N LEU A 198 8.94 -5.27 -19.58
CA LEU A 198 8.19 -6.47 -19.89
C LEU A 198 8.07 -6.66 -21.41
N SER A 199 8.51 -7.82 -21.90
CA SER A 199 8.30 -8.19 -23.31
C SER A 199 6.81 -8.38 -23.62
N GLU A 200 6.42 -8.14 -24.86
CA GLU A 200 5.04 -8.30 -25.29
C GLU A 200 4.54 -9.76 -25.13
N SER A 201 5.43 -10.76 -25.26
CA SER A 201 5.11 -12.15 -25.00
C SER A 201 4.73 -12.41 -23.54
N VAL A 202 5.44 -11.78 -22.60
CA VAL A 202 5.12 -11.86 -21.17
C VAL A 202 3.80 -11.16 -20.88
N LYS A 203 3.58 -9.96 -21.41
CA LYS A 203 2.30 -9.24 -21.26
C LYS A 203 1.11 -10.05 -21.79
N LYS A 204 1.23 -10.62 -23.00
CA LYS A 204 0.19 -11.48 -23.59
C LYS A 204 -0.10 -12.69 -22.69
N ARG A 205 0.93 -13.36 -22.18
CA ARG A 205 0.77 -14.48 -21.24
C ARG A 205 -0.01 -14.07 -19.99
N TYR A 206 0.34 -12.94 -19.34
CA TYR A 206 -0.40 -12.47 -18.18
C TYR A 206 -1.85 -12.11 -18.52
N LYS A 207 -2.08 -11.40 -19.63
CA LYS A 207 -3.43 -11.05 -20.10
C LYS A 207 -4.30 -12.26 -20.41
N SER A 208 -3.72 -13.39 -20.84
CA SER A 208 -4.45 -14.63 -21.09
C SER A 208 -4.69 -15.50 -19.84
N LEU A 209 -3.92 -15.30 -18.76
CA LEU A 209 -4.07 -16.06 -17.52
C LEU A 209 -5.26 -15.60 -16.66
N TYR A 210 -5.69 -14.37 -16.82
CA TYR A 210 -6.71 -13.75 -15.97
C TYR A 210 -7.93 -13.32 -16.77
N SER A 211 -9.11 -13.42 -16.16
CA SER A 211 -10.38 -12.94 -16.71
C SER A 211 -11.22 -12.29 -15.61
N GLY A 212 -12.26 -11.52 -15.99
CA GLY A 212 -13.16 -10.86 -15.05
C GLY A 212 -12.42 -9.98 -14.02
N ALA A 213 -12.83 -10.04 -12.77
CA ALA A 213 -12.28 -9.21 -11.69
C ALA A 213 -10.77 -9.40 -11.45
N PHE A 214 -10.23 -10.58 -11.71
CA PHE A 214 -8.77 -10.81 -11.60
C PHE A 214 -8.00 -10.09 -12.72
N TYR A 215 -8.55 -10.04 -13.93
CA TYR A 215 -7.95 -9.25 -15.01
C TYR A 215 -7.95 -7.76 -14.68
N GLU A 216 -9.10 -7.25 -14.25
CA GLU A 216 -9.22 -5.84 -13.84
C GLU A 216 -8.26 -5.50 -12.69
N ARG A 217 -8.12 -6.38 -11.69
CA ARG A 217 -7.26 -6.16 -10.54
C ARG A 217 -5.77 -6.28 -10.87
N PHE A 218 -5.35 -7.36 -11.54
CA PHE A 218 -3.93 -7.66 -11.73
C PHE A 218 -3.31 -7.05 -12.99
N ILE A 219 -4.11 -6.83 -14.04
CA ILE A 219 -3.64 -6.28 -15.32
C ILE A 219 -3.93 -4.78 -15.42
N GLU A 220 -5.17 -4.39 -15.14
CA GLU A 220 -5.58 -2.99 -15.21
C GLU A 220 -5.32 -2.22 -13.90
N GLY A 221 -5.09 -2.94 -12.79
CA GLY A 221 -4.80 -2.35 -11.49
C GLY A 221 -6.00 -1.69 -10.81
N LYS A 222 -7.23 -2.12 -11.15
CA LYS A 222 -8.45 -1.53 -10.61
C LYS A 222 -8.81 -2.07 -9.22
N TRP A 223 -9.36 -1.21 -8.38
CA TRP A 223 -9.97 -1.59 -7.11
C TRP A 223 -11.36 -2.16 -7.36
N VAL A 224 -11.43 -3.46 -7.50
CA VAL A 224 -12.65 -4.20 -7.84
C VAL A 224 -12.91 -5.28 -6.81
N THR A 225 -14.18 -5.62 -6.67
CA THR A 225 -14.59 -6.70 -5.79
C THR A 225 -14.16 -8.04 -6.40
N ALA A 226 -13.49 -8.89 -5.62
CA ALA A 226 -13.10 -10.22 -6.07
C ALA A 226 -14.32 -11.06 -6.48
N GLN A 227 -14.16 -11.95 -7.46
CA GLN A 227 -15.15 -12.99 -7.75
C GLN A 227 -15.28 -13.90 -6.52
N GLY A 228 -16.49 -14.20 -6.12
CA GLY A 228 -16.77 -15.04 -4.95
C GLY A 228 -17.49 -14.32 -3.80
N LEU A 229 -18.02 -13.12 -4.05
CA LEU A 229 -18.97 -12.53 -3.12
C LEU A 229 -20.15 -13.47 -2.91
N VAL A 230 -20.52 -13.71 -1.66
CA VAL A 230 -21.72 -14.48 -1.32
C VAL A 230 -22.97 -13.85 -1.96
N TYR A 231 -22.96 -12.52 -2.09
CA TYR A 231 -24.02 -11.72 -2.71
C TYR A 231 -23.45 -10.82 -3.81
N PRO A 232 -23.13 -11.34 -5.01
CA PRO A 232 -22.55 -10.53 -6.09
C PRO A 232 -23.51 -9.45 -6.62
N MET A 233 -24.82 -9.60 -6.38
CA MET A 233 -25.86 -8.64 -6.75
C MET A 233 -25.97 -7.47 -5.75
N PHE A 234 -25.27 -7.50 -4.61
CA PHE A 234 -25.36 -6.44 -3.60
C PHE A 234 -24.87 -5.10 -4.18
N SER A 235 -25.71 -4.10 -4.09
CA SER A 235 -25.41 -2.72 -4.45
C SER A 235 -25.93 -1.80 -3.35
N PRO A 236 -25.10 -0.91 -2.79
CA PRO A 236 -25.55 0.02 -1.75
C PRO A 236 -26.80 0.80 -2.13
N GLU A 237 -26.88 1.27 -3.38
CA GLU A 237 -28.00 2.07 -3.88
C GLU A 237 -29.33 1.30 -3.89
N ARG A 238 -29.27 -0.02 -4.08
CA ARG A 238 -30.45 -0.90 -4.13
C ARG A 238 -30.82 -1.49 -2.78
N HIS A 239 -29.79 -1.85 -1.99
CA HIS A 239 -29.96 -2.72 -0.82
C HIS A 239 -29.80 -1.98 0.53
N ILE A 240 -29.18 -0.79 0.54
CA ILE A 240 -29.16 0.06 1.73
C ILE A 240 -30.28 1.07 1.62
N LYS A 241 -31.28 0.95 2.49
CA LYS A 241 -32.46 1.84 2.52
C LYS A 241 -32.68 2.35 3.94
N ARG A 242 -33.15 3.59 4.07
CA ARG A 242 -33.74 4.04 5.31
C ARG A 242 -35.05 3.26 5.53
N CYS A 243 -35.21 2.72 6.72
CA CYS A 243 -36.41 2.04 7.13
C CYS A 243 -37.05 2.89 8.21
N ASP A 244 -38.20 3.51 7.88
CA ASP A 244 -38.93 4.42 8.81
C ASP A 244 -40.06 3.70 9.55
N GLY A 245 -40.18 2.38 9.42
CA GLY A 245 -41.36 1.63 9.86
C GLY A 245 -41.11 0.66 11.01
N GLY A 246 -42.23 0.35 11.70
CA GLY A 246 -42.23 -0.62 12.78
C GLY A 246 -41.94 -2.05 12.29
N PHE A 247 -41.03 -2.70 12.95
CA PHE A 247 -40.74 -4.12 12.71
C PHE A 247 -41.64 -4.99 13.56
N SER A 248 -42.20 -6.02 12.96
CA SER A 248 -43.07 -6.97 13.66
C SER A 248 -42.31 -7.87 14.62
N ARG A 249 -41.04 -8.15 14.30
CA ARG A 249 -40.14 -8.97 15.11
C ARG A 249 -38.70 -8.51 14.94
N TYR A 250 -37.89 -8.78 16.00
CA TYR A 250 -36.45 -8.55 15.99
C TYR A 250 -35.71 -9.86 16.22
N TYR A 251 -34.54 -10.01 15.57
CA TYR A 251 -33.72 -11.19 15.70
C TYR A 251 -32.27 -10.77 15.89
N LEU A 252 -31.51 -11.54 16.66
CA LEU A 252 -30.07 -11.43 16.80
C LEU A 252 -29.41 -12.64 16.15
N SER A 253 -28.54 -12.42 15.21
CA SER A 253 -27.65 -13.44 14.67
C SER A 253 -26.27 -13.28 15.28
N CYS A 254 -25.65 -14.38 15.68
CA CYS A 254 -24.32 -14.38 16.28
C CYS A 254 -23.45 -15.43 15.57
N ASP A 255 -22.32 -15.00 15.07
CA ASP A 255 -21.23 -15.86 14.63
C ASP A 255 -20.08 -15.68 15.62
N TYR A 256 -19.90 -16.70 16.48
CA TYR A 256 -18.91 -16.64 17.57
C TYR A 256 -17.55 -17.13 17.09
N GLY A 257 -16.64 -16.19 16.85
CA GLY A 257 -15.27 -16.49 16.50
C GLY A 257 -14.29 -16.29 17.68
N THR A 258 -13.45 -17.28 17.93
CA THR A 258 -12.33 -17.16 18.90
C THR A 258 -11.01 -16.84 18.21
N VAL A 259 -10.81 -17.34 17.00
CA VAL A 259 -9.66 -17.10 16.11
C VAL A 259 -10.09 -16.27 14.89
N ASN A 260 -11.29 -16.55 14.39
CA ASN A 260 -11.97 -15.76 13.35
C ASN A 260 -12.72 -14.58 13.97
N PRO A 261 -13.06 -13.56 13.19
CA PRO A 261 -13.83 -12.42 13.68
C PRO A 261 -15.15 -12.84 14.33
N PHE A 262 -15.52 -12.16 15.42
CA PHE A 262 -16.85 -12.25 16.01
C PHE A 262 -17.81 -11.31 15.25
N SER A 263 -19.00 -11.78 14.92
CA SER A 263 -20.04 -10.97 14.27
C SER A 263 -21.39 -11.14 14.99
N LEU A 264 -22.02 -10.01 15.30
CA LEU A 264 -23.38 -9.94 15.86
C LEU A 264 -24.20 -9.03 14.97
N GLY A 265 -25.32 -9.50 14.46
CA GLY A 265 -26.23 -8.73 13.62
C GLY A 265 -27.61 -8.56 14.27
N LEU A 266 -28.12 -7.34 14.31
CA LEU A 266 -29.51 -7.05 14.67
C LEU A 266 -30.36 -6.97 13.39
N TRP A 267 -31.46 -7.73 13.37
CA TRP A 267 -32.37 -7.81 12.24
C TRP A 267 -33.78 -7.47 12.65
N GLY A 268 -34.51 -6.78 11.77
CA GLY A 268 -35.95 -6.51 11.91
C GLY A 268 -36.73 -7.15 10.76
N GLU A 269 -37.91 -7.67 11.06
CA GLU A 269 -38.83 -8.22 10.07
C GLU A 269 -39.98 -7.22 9.84
N CYS A 270 -40.20 -6.87 8.58
CA CYS A 270 -41.30 -6.03 8.13
C CYS A 270 -41.81 -6.56 6.78
N ASP A 271 -43.12 -6.84 6.70
CA ASP A 271 -43.82 -7.33 5.49
C ASP A 271 -43.10 -8.56 4.83
N GLY A 272 -42.71 -9.51 5.66
CA GLY A 272 -42.00 -10.73 5.20
C GLY A 272 -40.60 -10.49 4.66
N LYS A 273 -40.03 -9.30 4.83
CA LYS A 273 -38.66 -8.95 4.44
C LYS A 273 -37.80 -8.75 5.69
N TRP A 274 -36.53 -9.08 5.55
CA TRP A 274 -35.54 -8.96 6.61
C TRP A 274 -34.65 -7.75 6.35
N TYR A 275 -34.48 -6.92 7.37
CA TYR A 275 -33.64 -5.74 7.34
C TYR A 275 -32.54 -5.88 8.37
N ARG A 276 -31.29 -5.74 7.97
CA ARG A 276 -30.18 -5.63 8.91
C ARG A 276 -30.16 -4.19 9.43
N LEU A 277 -30.40 -4.02 10.72
CA LEU A 277 -30.56 -2.73 11.36
C LEU A 277 -29.25 -2.24 11.97
N ASP A 278 -28.48 -3.16 12.54
CA ASP A 278 -27.21 -2.84 13.20
C ASP A 278 -26.25 -4.04 13.14
N GLU A 279 -24.97 -3.76 13.31
CA GLU A 279 -23.91 -4.75 13.28
C GLU A 279 -22.82 -4.43 14.30
N TYR A 280 -22.48 -5.42 15.11
CA TYR A 280 -21.24 -5.42 15.85
C TYR A 280 -20.27 -6.44 15.24
N TYR A 281 -19.12 -5.96 14.80
CA TYR A 281 -18.07 -6.78 14.20
C TYR A 281 -16.77 -6.52 14.93
N TYR A 282 -16.16 -7.59 15.45
CA TYR A 282 -14.89 -7.51 16.16
C TYR A 282 -13.89 -8.49 15.56
N SER A 283 -12.82 -7.98 14.98
CA SER A 283 -11.76 -8.76 14.34
C SER A 283 -10.40 -8.67 15.06
N GLY A 284 -10.39 -8.11 16.28
CA GLY A 284 -9.17 -7.84 17.01
C GLY A 284 -8.86 -8.85 18.11
N ARG A 285 -7.66 -9.37 18.09
CA ARG A 285 -6.90 -9.82 19.24
C ARG A 285 -5.62 -9.04 19.31
#